data_7c57ff3a3afc840cf06b30d4d1c5fcd2
#
_entry.id   7c57ff3a3afc840cf06b30d4d1c5fcd2
#
_cell.length_a   1.000
_cell.length_b   1.000
_cell.length_c   1.000
_cell.angle_alpha   90.00
_cell.angle_beta   90.00
_cell.angle_gamma   90.00
#
_symmetry.space_group_name_H-M   'P 1'
#
loop_
_entity.id
_entity.type
_entity.pdbx_description
1 polymer ?
#
loop_
_entity_poly.entity_id
_entity_poly.type
_entity_poly.pdbx_seq_one_letter_code
_entity_poly.pdbx_strand_id
1 'polypeptide(L)'
;MWYYIIQTGDTENGFRTPSGDCARPNLRGSNLPRKRGNKMKRYIPALLAALICTGAVSCAFRTDNTGAVSDTAAATEAEPYSSGTETAEEEKNTVDTVSALAVGDFMLPLDEFSWEREFPAEIVMLHFTSAVVKNPADPYNTEEIRSIFAESGVSINYIIERDGTVRCFIPENRAAWHAGRGEWGDAKYTNAMNKYSIGIEIEAIGSQNDMLRYMTAEEYAALDRTLIGFTDAQYTALSALLDDICMRNSIPKNRSHVIGHDEYNPAKNDPGELFDWSRIGISG
;
A
#
# COMPACT_ATOMS: atom_id res chain seq x y z
N MET A 1 19.17 -17.53 -1.07
CA MET A 1 18.37 -17.28 -2.26
C MET A 1 16.95 -17.12 -1.71
N TRP A 2 16.48 -15.85 -1.59
CA TRP A 2 15.28 -15.49 -0.82
C TRP A 2 14.13 -15.36 -1.81
N TYR A 3 13.15 -16.25 -1.76
CA TYR A 3 11.92 -16.16 -2.54
C TYR A 3 10.82 -15.58 -1.64
N TYR A 4 10.40 -14.36 -1.94
CA TYR A 4 9.30 -13.71 -1.27
C TYR A 4 8.01 -13.88 -2.08
N ILE A 5 6.87 -14.02 -1.42
CA ILE A 5 5.54 -14.03 -2.05
C ILE A 5 5.09 -12.62 -2.48
N ILE A 6 5.95 -11.66 -2.41
CA ILE A 6 5.80 -10.45 -3.21
C ILE A 6 6.48 -10.76 -4.53
N GLN A 7 5.71 -10.79 -5.57
CA GLN A 7 6.18 -11.06 -6.91
C GLN A 7 7.09 -9.90 -7.33
N THR A 8 8.39 -10.03 -7.07
CA THR A 8 9.38 -9.07 -7.55
C THR A 8 9.23 -8.98 -9.06
N GLY A 9 8.65 -7.88 -9.53
CA GLY A 9 8.78 -7.50 -10.93
C GLY A 9 10.26 -7.44 -11.25
N ASP A 10 10.65 -7.96 -12.41
CA ASP A 10 12.03 -8.01 -12.88
C ASP A 10 12.80 -6.75 -12.49
N THR A 11 13.77 -6.91 -11.59
CA THR A 11 14.69 -5.84 -11.14
C THR A 11 15.76 -5.52 -12.19
N GLU A 12 15.42 -5.59 -13.47
CA GLU A 12 16.22 -5.03 -14.55
C GLU A 12 15.68 -3.68 -15.01
N ASN A 13 15.61 -2.71 -14.10
CA ASN A 13 15.65 -1.31 -14.51
C ASN A 13 16.34 -0.49 -13.42
N GLY A 14 17.60 -0.21 -13.70
CA GLY A 14 18.43 0.66 -12.92
C GLY A 14 17.78 2.01 -12.64
N PHE A 15 17.99 2.50 -11.45
CA PHE A 15 17.87 3.90 -11.08
C PHE A 15 18.37 4.78 -12.22
N ARG A 16 17.48 5.51 -12.87
CA ARG A 16 17.83 6.67 -13.71
C ARG A 16 17.42 7.92 -12.96
N THR A 17 18.41 8.60 -12.44
CA THR A 17 18.30 10.04 -12.16
C THR A 17 18.07 10.81 -13.46
N PRO A 18 17.25 11.86 -13.47
CA PRO A 18 17.05 12.71 -14.65
C PRO A 18 18.25 13.66 -14.81
N SER A 19 19.21 13.29 -15.60
CA SER A 19 20.13 14.25 -16.22
C SER A 19 20.77 13.63 -17.47
N GLY A 20 20.68 14.40 -18.54
CA GLY A 20 20.85 14.04 -19.92
C GLY A 20 22.22 13.53 -20.36
N ASP A 21 22.14 13.16 -21.61
CA ASP A 21 23.18 13.02 -22.64
C ASP A 21 23.70 11.62 -22.97
N CYS A 22 23.44 11.31 -24.22
CA CYS A 22 24.00 10.24 -25.02
C CYS A 22 25.49 10.34 -25.18
N ALA A 23 26.22 9.26 -24.92
CA ALA A 23 27.37 8.83 -25.75
C ALA A 23 27.81 7.41 -25.38
N ARG A 24 27.76 6.49 -26.33
CA ARG A 24 28.52 5.22 -26.25
C ARG A 24 29.98 5.48 -26.55
N PRO A 25 30.91 4.77 -25.94
CA PRO A 25 31.89 4.05 -26.73
C PRO A 25 32.08 2.58 -26.30
N ASN A 26 32.28 1.77 -27.32
CA ASN A 26 32.85 0.43 -27.29
C ASN A 26 34.24 0.42 -26.63
N LEU A 27 34.49 -0.50 -25.69
CA LEU A 27 35.85 -0.98 -25.44
C LEU A 27 35.84 -2.46 -25.01
N ARG A 28 36.65 -3.22 -25.76
CA ARG A 28 37.02 -4.61 -25.51
C ARG A 28 37.96 -4.74 -24.32
N GLY A 29 37.75 -5.79 -23.54
CA GLY A 29 38.76 -6.66 -22.94
C GLY A 29 39.74 -6.07 -21.92
N SER A 30 39.69 -6.56 -20.69
CA SER A 30 40.88 -6.92 -19.93
C SER A 30 40.54 -7.70 -18.65
N ASN A 31 41.29 -8.74 -18.42
CA ASN A 31 41.39 -9.61 -17.26
C ASN A 31 41.71 -8.82 -15.98
N LEU A 32 41.08 -9.12 -14.88
CA LEU A 32 41.64 -8.83 -13.55
C LEU A 32 41.14 -9.80 -12.47
N PRO A 33 41.88 -9.99 -11.37
CA PRO A 33 41.92 -11.21 -10.59
C PRO A 33 40.99 -11.25 -9.39
N ARG A 34 40.64 -12.48 -8.98
CA ARG A 34 39.94 -12.83 -7.73
C ARG A 34 40.60 -12.25 -6.50
N LYS A 35 39.89 -11.51 -5.66
CA LYS A 35 40.29 -11.21 -4.29
C LYS A 35 39.43 -11.99 -3.29
N ARG A 36 40.20 -12.55 -2.33
CA ARG A 36 39.79 -13.42 -1.21
C ARG A 36 38.88 -12.73 -0.22
N GLY A 37 38.09 -13.57 0.47
CA GLY A 37 37.10 -13.26 1.47
C GLY A 37 37.60 -12.44 2.67
N ASN A 38 36.64 -11.73 3.24
CA ASN A 38 36.80 -11.14 4.56
C ASN A 38 35.65 -11.63 5.47
N LYS A 39 36.07 -12.24 6.58
CA LYS A 39 35.22 -12.76 7.65
C LYS A 39 34.58 -11.59 8.39
N MET A 40 33.27 -11.49 8.41
CA MET A 40 32.55 -10.52 9.22
C MET A 40 32.33 -11.10 10.64
N LYS A 41 32.83 -10.39 11.63
CA LYS A 41 32.71 -10.70 13.07
C LYS A 41 31.27 -10.47 13.52
N ARG A 42 30.71 -11.48 14.21
CA ARG A 42 29.45 -11.39 14.95
C ARG A 42 29.63 -10.44 16.13
N TYR A 43 28.79 -9.42 16.23
CA TYR A 43 28.58 -8.67 17.46
C TYR A 43 27.22 -9.06 18.04
N ILE A 44 27.27 -9.52 19.28
CA ILE A 44 26.12 -9.73 20.16
C ILE A 44 26.01 -8.47 21.02
N PRO A 45 24.90 -7.76 21.10
CA PRO A 45 24.70 -6.83 22.19
C PRO A 45 23.91 -7.48 23.31
N ALA A 46 24.42 -7.27 24.53
CA ALA A 46 23.92 -7.74 25.78
C ALA A 46 22.62 -7.06 26.22
N LEU A 47 21.81 -7.83 26.96
CA LEU A 47 20.65 -7.37 27.74
C LEU A 47 21.00 -6.18 28.64
N LEU A 48 20.06 -5.22 28.72
CA LEU A 48 19.91 -4.40 29.92
C LEU A 48 18.42 -4.34 30.32
N ALA A 49 18.15 -4.91 31.48
CA ALA A 49 16.88 -4.84 32.20
C ALA A 49 16.92 -3.65 33.18
N ALA A 50 15.87 -2.90 33.30
CA ALA A 50 15.46 -2.11 34.47
C ALA A 50 14.20 -1.30 34.05
N LEU A 51 13.23 -1.11 34.80
CA LEU A 51 12.79 -1.12 36.18
C LEU A 51 11.42 -0.40 36.18
N ILE A 52 10.49 -0.97 36.83
CA ILE A 52 9.13 -0.53 37.09
C ILE A 52 9.14 0.77 37.92
N CYS A 53 8.31 1.75 37.56
CA CYS A 53 7.80 2.71 38.53
C CYS A 53 6.32 3.01 38.30
N THR A 54 5.53 2.56 39.23
CA THR A 54 4.12 2.85 39.46
C THR A 54 3.96 4.27 40.02
N GLY A 55 2.98 5.01 39.50
CA GLY A 55 2.58 6.30 40.07
C GLY A 55 1.16 6.64 39.62
N ALA A 56 0.21 6.21 40.45
CA ALA A 56 -1.18 6.66 40.38
C ALA A 56 -1.31 8.05 41.04
N VAL A 57 -1.93 9.01 40.37
CA VAL A 57 -2.52 10.19 41.04
C VAL A 57 -3.89 10.45 40.43
N SER A 58 -4.88 10.31 41.32
CA SER A 58 -6.28 10.63 41.15
C SER A 58 -6.52 12.05 41.72
N CYS A 59 -7.36 12.85 41.02
CA CYS A 59 -8.17 13.95 41.62
C CYS A 59 -9.09 14.48 40.51
N ALA A 60 -10.32 14.21 40.55
CA ALA A 60 -11.47 14.74 41.27
C ALA A 60 -12.03 16.07 40.71
N PHE A 61 -13.23 15.91 40.18
CA PHE A 61 -14.38 16.80 40.00
C PHE A 61 -14.35 18.20 40.57
N ARG A 62 -14.86 19.17 39.77
CA ARG A 62 -15.85 20.15 40.28
C ARG A 62 -16.70 20.74 39.16
N THR A 63 -17.99 20.59 39.29
CA THR A 63 -19.11 21.30 38.68
C THR A 63 -19.37 22.61 39.42
N ASP A 64 -19.86 23.65 38.70
CA ASP A 64 -20.91 24.64 39.10
C ASP A 64 -20.97 25.66 37.96
N ASN A 65 -22.02 25.88 37.39
CA ASN A 65 -23.42 26.27 37.28
C ASN A 65 -23.66 27.79 37.46
N THR A 66 -24.63 28.29 36.64
CA THR A 66 -25.43 29.52 36.65
C THR A 66 -24.70 30.81 36.20
N GLY A 67 -25.19 31.64 35.32
CA GLY A 67 -26.53 32.03 34.96
C GLY A 67 -26.52 33.40 34.30
N ALA A 68 -27.60 33.71 33.63
CA ALA A 68 -28.24 34.98 33.39
C ALA A 68 -27.92 35.84 32.17
N VAL A 69 -28.95 36.02 31.43
CA VAL A 69 -29.38 36.88 30.33
C VAL A 69 -29.20 38.37 30.63
N SER A 70 -28.85 39.18 29.63
CA SER A 70 -29.52 40.47 29.40
C SER A 70 -29.29 41.01 27.99
N ASP A 71 -30.39 41.28 27.31
CA ASP A 71 -30.53 42.08 26.12
C ASP A 71 -29.97 43.50 26.27
N THR A 72 -29.40 44.05 25.21
CA THR A 72 -29.66 45.43 24.79
C THR A 72 -29.23 45.66 23.34
N ALA A 73 -30.16 46.13 22.55
CA ALA A 73 -29.99 46.67 21.21
C ALA A 73 -29.44 48.10 21.24
N ALA A 74 -28.64 48.50 20.25
CA ALA A 74 -28.73 49.79 19.55
C ALA A 74 -27.61 49.95 18.48
N ALA A 75 -28.03 50.12 17.25
CA ALA A 75 -27.82 51.20 16.29
C ALA A 75 -26.43 51.44 15.69
N THR A 76 -26.36 51.11 14.39
CA THR A 76 -25.94 51.90 13.21
C THR A 76 -24.68 52.79 13.34
N GLU A 77 -23.68 52.46 12.52
CA GLU A 77 -22.97 53.44 11.66
C GLU A 77 -22.29 52.73 10.51
N ALA A 78 -22.52 53.25 9.31
CA ALA A 78 -21.93 52.79 8.04
C ALA A 78 -20.65 53.61 7.81
N GLU A 79 -19.53 52.96 7.47
CA GLU A 79 -18.35 53.58 6.93
C GLU A 79 -17.68 52.70 5.87
N PRO A 80 -16.83 53.18 4.95
CA PRO A 80 -17.00 52.96 3.54
C PRO A 80 -16.16 51.82 3.00
N TYR A 81 -16.66 51.29 1.88
CA TYR A 81 -16.09 50.33 0.96
C TYR A 81 -14.61 50.68 0.59
N SER A 82 -13.69 49.87 1.09
CA SER A 82 -12.34 49.76 0.58
C SER A 82 -12.27 48.56 -0.35
N SER A 83 -12.06 48.83 -1.64
CA SER A 83 -11.77 47.81 -2.66
C SER A 83 -10.39 47.19 -2.39
N GLY A 84 -10.37 46.16 -1.59
CA GLY A 84 -9.26 45.20 -1.51
C GLY A 84 -9.44 44.16 -2.57
N THR A 85 -8.55 44.11 -3.55
CA THR A 85 -8.34 43.00 -4.46
C THR A 85 -7.94 41.80 -3.61
N GLU A 86 -8.92 41.01 -3.18
CA GLU A 86 -8.68 39.65 -2.71
C GLU A 86 -8.22 38.84 -3.92
N THR A 87 -6.93 38.56 -3.95
CA THR A 87 -6.41 37.44 -4.73
C THR A 87 -7.11 36.20 -4.19
N ALA A 88 -8.01 35.66 -4.99
CA ALA A 88 -8.54 34.33 -4.76
C ALA A 88 -7.35 33.35 -4.71
N GLU A 89 -6.88 33.01 -3.52
CA GLU A 89 -6.13 31.78 -3.30
C GLU A 89 -7.08 30.65 -3.72
N GLU A 90 -6.76 29.97 -4.83
CA GLU A 90 -7.37 28.70 -5.15
C GLU A 90 -7.23 27.81 -3.90
N GLU A 91 -8.32 27.61 -3.17
CA GLU A 91 -8.45 26.49 -2.24
C GLU A 91 -8.19 25.24 -3.07
N LYS A 92 -6.94 24.77 -3.04
CA LYS A 92 -6.55 23.47 -3.55
C LYS A 92 -7.39 22.47 -2.77
N ASN A 93 -8.48 22.04 -3.39
CA ASN A 93 -9.39 21.03 -2.86
C ASN A 93 -8.52 19.78 -2.63
N THR A 94 -8.01 19.62 -1.42
CA THR A 94 -7.21 18.47 -1.02
C THR A 94 -8.17 17.31 -0.90
N VAL A 95 -8.38 16.60 -2.00
CA VAL A 95 -9.04 15.29 -1.98
C VAL A 95 -8.31 14.44 -0.94
N ASP A 96 -9.05 13.87 0.00
CA ASP A 96 -8.47 12.94 0.97
C ASP A 96 -7.69 11.85 0.23
N THR A 97 -6.38 11.83 0.44
CA THR A 97 -5.45 10.95 -0.28
C THR A 97 -5.29 9.59 0.38
N VAL A 98 -5.99 9.39 1.49
CA VAL A 98 -6.08 8.13 2.24
C VAL A 98 -7.53 7.88 2.59
N SER A 99 -8.00 6.65 2.38
CA SER A 99 -9.34 6.23 2.80
C SER A 99 -9.52 6.38 4.32
N ALA A 100 -10.65 6.92 4.74
CA ALA A 100 -11.04 6.97 6.15
C ALA A 100 -11.21 5.58 6.80
N LEU A 101 -11.27 4.52 5.99
CA LEU A 101 -11.31 3.14 6.46
C LEU A 101 -9.93 2.63 6.90
N ALA A 102 -8.84 3.27 6.46
CA ALA A 102 -7.50 2.88 6.86
C ALA A 102 -7.19 3.33 8.28
N VAL A 103 -6.63 2.42 9.09
CA VAL A 103 -6.33 2.67 10.50
C VAL A 103 -4.85 2.48 10.82
N GLY A 104 -4.37 3.25 11.80
CA GLY A 104 -2.98 3.21 12.25
C GLY A 104 -1.99 3.84 11.27
N ASP A 105 -0.75 4.00 11.73
CA ASP A 105 0.36 4.51 10.92
C ASP A 105 1.22 3.34 10.43
N PHE A 106 0.99 2.94 9.20
CA PHE A 106 1.68 1.82 8.53
C PHE A 106 2.44 2.25 7.28
N MET A 107 2.56 3.54 7.03
CA MET A 107 3.20 4.04 5.82
C MET A 107 4.65 3.59 5.69
N LEU A 108 5.03 3.26 4.46
CA LEU A 108 6.43 3.11 4.06
C LEU A 108 7.07 4.50 3.87
N PRO A 109 8.41 4.62 3.94
CA PRO A 109 9.11 5.85 3.60
C PRO A 109 8.76 6.30 2.17
N LEU A 110 7.99 7.38 2.04
CA LEU A 110 7.33 7.75 0.78
C LEU A 110 8.33 8.05 -0.35
N ASP A 111 9.45 8.69 -0.04
CA ASP A 111 10.44 9.09 -1.05
C ASP A 111 11.24 7.89 -1.60
N GLU A 112 11.28 6.78 -0.86
CA GLU A 112 11.97 5.55 -1.26
C GLU A 112 11.04 4.58 -2.00
N PHE A 113 9.73 4.55 -1.62
CA PHE A 113 8.79 3.52 -2.06
C PHE A 113 7.65 4.04 -2.91
N SER A 114 7.69 5.31 -3.35
CA SER A 114 6.65 5.89 -4.20
C SER A 114 7.15 7.17 -4.87
N TRP A 115 6.38 7.65 -5.84
CA TRP A 115 6.57 8.98 -6.43
C TRP A 115 5.24 9.71 -6.53
N GLU A 116 5.28 11.03 -6.67
CA GLU A 116 4.07 11.83 -6.87
C GLU A 116 3.33 11.39 -8.12
N ARG A 117 2.03 11.20 -8.01
CA ARG A 117 1.20 10.76 -9.11
C ARG A 117 1.05 11.89 -10.13
N GLU A 118 1.46 11.64 -11.36
CA GLU A 118 1.37 12.59 -12.48
C GLU A 118 -0.01 12.56 -13.16
N PHE A 119 -0.72 11.43 -13.06
CA PHE A 119 -2.01 11.18 -13.70
C PHE A 119 -3.05 10.76 -12.65
N PRO A 120 -4.33 11.05 -12.85
CA PRO A 120 -5.39 10.49 -12.00
C PRO A 120 -5.32 8.97 -11.95
N ALA A 121 -5.69 8.38 -10.83
CA ALA A 121 -5.92 6.93 -10.78
C ALA A 121 -7.18 6.59 -11.58
N GLU A 122 -7.09 5.57 -12.40
CA GLU A 122 -8.16 5.10 -13.28
C GLU A 122 -8.47 3.62 -13.07
N ILE A 123 -7.57 2.90 -12.43
CA ILE A 123 -7.63 1.45 -12.21
C ILE A 123 -7.40 1.15 -10.74
N VAL A 124 -8.11 0.17 -10.21
CA VAL A 124 -7.76 -0.50 -8.95
C VAL A 124 -7.28 -1.91 -9.29
N MET A 125 -6.08 -2.26 -8.82
CA MET A 125 -5.50 -3.59 -9.04
C MET A 125 -5.46 -4.38 -7.75
N LEU A 126 -5.99 -5.60 -7.80
CA LEU A 126 -6.07 -6.50 -6.65
C LEU A 126 -4.95 -7.51 -6.67
N HIS A 127 -4.39 -7.76 -5.48
CA HIS A 127 -3.32 -8.70 -5.23
C HIS A 127 -3.65 -9.56 -4.02
N PHE A 128 -2.90 -10.64 -3.80
CA PHE A 128 -2.83 -11.29 -2.50
C PHE A 128 -1.39 -11.41 -2.00
N THR A 129 -1.21 -11.41 -0.69
CA THR A 129 0.11 -11.51 -0.05
C THR A 129 0.07 -12.32 1.24
N SER A 130 1.22 -12.89 1.61
CA SER A 130 1.47 -13.47 2.92
C SER A 130 2.97 -13.63 3.18
N ALA A 131 3.35 -13.77 4.42
CA ALA A 131 4.70 -14.12 4.82
C ALA A 131 4.94 -15.67 4.91
N VAL A 132 4.03 -16.50 4.38
CA VAL A 132 4.01 -17.95 4.60
C VAL A 132 5.32 -18.67 4.28
N VAL A 133 6.07 -18.22 3.29
CA VAL A 133 7.36 -18.80 2.92
C VAL A 133 8.46 -18.44 3.93
N LYS A 134 8.40 -17.24 4.49
CA LYS A 134 9.37 -16.73 5.46
C LYS A 134 9.00 -17.14 6.88
N ASN A 135 7.71 -17.09 7.19
CA ASN A 135 7.16 -17.36 8.52
C ASN A 135 5.86 -18.18 8.40
N PRO A 136 5.94 -19.50 8.18
CA PRO A 136 4.76 -20.34 8.07
C PRO A 136 3.96 -20.48 9.37
N ALA A 137 4.55 -20.13 10.52
CA ALA A 137 3.87 -20.17 11.82
C ALA A 137 2.98 -18.94 12.06
N ASP A 138 3.31 -17.81 11.44
CA ASP A 138 2.53 -16.56 11.53
C ASP A 138 2.53 -15.86 10.15
N PRO A 139 1.85 -16.45 9.14
CA PRO A 139 1.95 -16.03 7.75
C PRO A 139 1.29 -14.67 7.47
N TYR A 140 0.53 -14.14 8.41
CA TYR A 140 -0.23 -12.90 8.31
C TYR A 140 0.23 -11.83 9.30
N ASN A 141 1.51 -11.85 9.65
CA ASN A 141 2.13 -10.78 10.40
C ASN A 141 2.33 -9.56 9.48
N THR A 142 1.46 -8.58 9.59
CA THR A 142 1.45 -7.40 8.70
C THR A 142 2.75 -6.60 8.78
N GLU A 143 3.39 -6.51 9.95
CA GLU A 143 4.70 -5.86 10.09
C GLU A 143 5.81 -6.62 9.34
N GLU A 144 5.76 -7.95 9.37
CA GLU A 144 6.70 -8.76 8.60
C GLU A 144 6.44 -8.63 7.11
N ILE A 145 5.17 -8.63 6.68
CA ILE A 145 4.78 -8.37 5.29
C ILE A 145 5.29 -6.99 4.86
N ARG A 146 5.07 -5.95 5.66
CA ARG A 146 5.57 -4.60 5.40
C ARG A 146 7.10 -4.58 5.24
N SER A 147 7.81 -5.32 6.08
CA SER A 147 9.28 -5.45 5.99
C SER A 147 9.71 -6.15 4.70
N ILE A 148 8.96 -7.16 4.26
CA ILE A 148 9.19 -7.87 2.99
C ILE A 148 9.02 -6.92 1.80
N PHE A 149 8.00 -6.04 1.81
CA PHE A 149 7.82 -5.02 0.78
C PHE A 149 9.04 -4.09 0.70
N ALA A 150 9.48 -3.57 1.85
CA ALA A 150 10.65 -2.69 1.94
C ALA A 150 11.93 -3.38 1.46
N GLU A 151 12.20 -4.62 1.91
CA GLU A 151 13.37 -5.41 1.50
C GLU A 151 13.38 -5.72 -0.01
N SER A 152 12.20 -5.85 -0.62
CA SER A 152 12.02 -6.17 -2.04
C SER A 152 12.00 -4.93 -2.95
N GLY A 153 11.97 -3.72 -2.39
CA GLY A 153 11.90 -2.47 -3.15
C GLY A 153 10.57 -2.29 -3.89
N VAL A 154 9.49 -2.89 -3.37
CA VAL A 154 8.13 -2.75 -3.90
C VAL A 154 7.21 -2.10 -2.86
N SER A 155 6.04 -1.66 -3.27
CA SER A 155 5.07 -1.03 -2.39
C SER A 155 3.64 -1.23 -2.89
N ILE A 156 2.68 -0.92 -2.03
CA ILE A 156 1.25 -1.02 -2.30
C ILE A 156 0.54 0.17 -1.68
N ASN A 157 -0.63 0.55 -2.16
CA ASN A 157 -1.40 1.61 -1.51
C ASN A 157 -2.08 1.10 -0.25
N TYR A 158 -2.78 -0.02 -0.32
CA TYR A 158 -3.50 -0.59 0.81
C TYR A 158 -3.22 -2.07 1.00
N ILE A 159 -3.30 -2.52 2.25
CA ILE A 159 -3.37 -3.94 2.60
C ILE A 159 -4.60 -4.19 3.47
N ILE A 160 -5.26 -5.33 3.29
CA ILE A 160 -6.41 -5.79 4.08
C ILE A 160 -5.98 -7.03 4.86
N GLU A 161 -5.91 -6.88 6.18
CA GLU A 161 -5.58 -7.94 7.13
C GLU A 161 -6.69 -9.00 7.19
N ARG A 162 -6.41 -10.16 7.78
CA ARG A 162 -7.37 -11.29 7.86
C ARG A 162 -8.68 -10.96 8.57
N ASP A 163 -8.68 -10.05 9.51
CA ASP A 163 -9.87 -9.59 10.24
C ASP A 163 -10.64 -8.47 9.53
N GLY A 164 -10.16 -8.03 8.35
CA GLY A 164 -10.73 -6.95 7.56
C GLY A 164 -10.16 -5.57 7.92
N THR A 165 -9.19 -5.47 8.81
CA THR A 165 -8.50 -4.22 9.08
C THR A 165 -7.79 -3.72 7.83
N VAL A 166 -8.00 -2.45 7.46
CA VAL A 166 -7.36 -1.81 6.31
C VAL A 166 -6.16 -0.99 6.80
N ARG A 167 -4.99 -1.16 6.17
CA ARG A 167 -3.81 -0.32 6.41
C ARG A 167 -3.41 0.40 5.13
N CYS A 168 -2.94 1.63 5.26
CA CYS A 168 -2.35 2.41 4.17
C CYS A 168 -0.83 2.33 4.25
N PHE A 169 -0.18 1.87 3.16
CA PHE A 169 1.29 1.88 3.04
C PHE A 169 1.75 3.08 2.20
N ILE A 170 1.03 3.41 1.13
CA ILE A 170 1.30 4.55 0.26
C ILE A 170 -0.02 5.29 0.01
N PRO A 171 -0.12 6.61 0.27
CA PRO A 171 -1.34 7.37 0.01
C PRO A 171 -1.65 7.46 -1.49
N GLU A 172 -2.92 7.66 -1.83
CA GLU A 172 -3.43 7.56 -3.21
C GLU A 172 -2.89 8.64 -4.16
N ASN A 173 -2.49 9.81 -3.64
CA ASN A 173 -1.84 10.86 -4.44
C ASN A 173 -0.40 10.48 -4.85
N ARG A 174 0.09 9.35 -4.41
CA ARG A 174 1.39 8.80 -4.81
C ARG A 174 1.21 7.47 -5.52
N ALA A 175 2.04 7.23 -6.52
CA ALA A 175 2.07 5.96 -7.24
C ALA A 175 2.96 4.96 -6.50
N ALA A 176 2.42 3.77 -6.22
CA ALA A 176 3.13 2.67 -5.59
C ALA A 176 3.77 1.74 -6.64
N TRP A 177 4.75 0.94 -6.22
CA TRP A 177 5.46 -0.02 -7.07
C TRP A 177 4.85 -1.42 -6.92
N HIS A 178 3.74 -1.75 -7.63
CA HIS A 178 3.03 -3.02 -7.47
C HIS A 178 2.71 -3.78 -8.76
N ALA A 179 2.48 -3.06 -9.88
CA ALA A 179 1.94 -3.68 -11.09
C ALA A 179 3.01 -4.31 -11.99
N GLY A 180 4.27 -3.82 -11.93
CA GLY A 180 5.32 -4.31 -12.82
C GLY A 180 5.03 -4.04 -14.30
N ARG A 181 5.40 -5.02 -15.16
CA ARG A 181 5.19 -4.95 -16.61
C ARG A 181 3.94 -5.72 -17.00
N GLY A 182 3.22 -5.25 -17.99
CA GLY A 182 2.02 -5.91 -18.52
C GLY A 182 1.26 -5.00 -19.48
N GLU A 183 0.06 -5.44 -19.86
CA GLU A 183 -0.80 -4.75 -20.81
C GLU A 183 -2.25 -4.80 -20.34
N TRP A 184 -3.01 -3.72 -20.55
CA TRP A 184 -4.43 -3.68 -20.24
C TRP A 184 -5.14 -2.68 -21.13
N GLY A 185 -6.04 -3.15 -22.00
CA GLY A 185 -6.90 -2.31 -22.82
C GLY A 185 -6.18 -1.24 -23.64
N ASP A 186 -5.96 -0.06 -23.06
CA ASP A 186 -5.32 1.07 -23.70
C ASP A 186 -3.79 0.98 -23.64
N ALA A 187 -3.12 1.35 -24.73
CA ALA A 187 -1.66 1.37 -24.85
C ALA A 187 -0.97 2.23 -23.78
N LYS A 188 -1.65 3.23 -23.19
CA LYS A 188 -1.11 4.06 -22.10
C LYS A 188 -0.76 3.25 -20.85
N TYR A 189 -1.41 2.10 -20.65
CA TYR A 189 -1.16 1.22 -19.50
C TYR A 189 0.00 0.23 -19.73
N THR A 190 0.43 0.05 -20.98
CA THR A 190 1.51 -0.91 -21.32
C THR A 190 2.80 -0.56 -20.56
N ASN A 191 3.20 -1.46 -19.64
CA ASN A 191 4.35 -1.30 -18.75
C ASN A 191 4.34 -0.01 -17.90
N ALA A 192 3.17 0.59 -17.68
CA ALA A 192 3.01 1.88 -17.03
C ALA A 192 1.88 1.92 -15.98
N MET A 193 1.30 0.78 -15.65
CA MET A 193 0.10 0.67 -14.82
C MET A 193 0.24 1.33 -13.44
N ASN A 194 1.41 1.28 -12.80
CA ASN A 194 1.65 1.98 -11.54
C ASN A 194 1.29 3.48 -11.57
N LYS A 195 1.39 4.13 -12.75
CA LYS A 195 1.05 5.56 -12.91
C LYS A 195 -0.45 5.83 -12.81
N TYR A 196 -1.27 4.82 -13.12
CA TYR A 196 -2.72 4.93 -13.30
C TYR A 196 -3.52 4.09 -12.33
N SER A 197 -2.86 3.31 -11.45
CA SER A 197 -3.56 2.38 -10.56
C SER A 197 -3.32 2.65 -9.08
N ILE A 198 -4.33 2.27 -8.29
CA ILE A 198 -4.25 2.09 -6.85
C ILE A 198 -4.19 0.58 -6.61
N GLY A 199 -3.15 0.11 -5.93
CA GLY A 199 -2.97 -1.30 -5.62
C GLY A 199 -3.53 -1.65 -4.23
N ILE A 200 -4.20 -2.80 -4.14
CA ILE A 200 -4.72 -3.35 -2.89
C ILE A 200 -4.21 -4.78 -2.73
N GLU A 201 -3.45 -5.04 -1.69
CA GLU A 201 -3.09 -6.39 -1.26
C GLU A 201 -4.12 -6.92 -0.26
N ILE A 202 -4.41 -8.20 -0.33
CA ILE A 202 -5.29 -8.90 0.61
C ILE A 202 -4.49 -10.03 1.24
N GLU A 203 -4.40 -10.08 2.56
CA GLU A 203 -3.67 -11.14 3.24
C GLU A 203 -4.31 -12.50 2.97
N ALA A 204 -3.71 -13.30 2.11
CA ALA A 204 -4.19 -14.62 1.75
C ALA A 204 -3.05 -15.54 1.32
N ILE A 205 -3.27 -16.84 1.46
CA ILE A 205 -2.51 -17.90 0.79
C ILE A 205 -3.42 -18.39 -0.36
N GLY A 206 -2.93 -18.34 -1.58
CA GLY A 206 -3.65 -18.76 -2.78
C GLY A 206 -3.94 -20.25 -2.82
N SER A 207 -4.52 -20.73 -3.92
CA SER A 207 -4.66 -22.15 -4.20
C SER A 207 -3.30 -22.85 -4.29
N GLN A 208 -3.30 -24.19 -4.25
CA GLN A 208 -2.06 -24.93 -4.45
C GLN A 208 -1.39 -24.55 -5.79
N ASN A 209 -2.17 -24.37 -6.85
CA ASN A 209 -1.67 -23.99 -8.14
C ASN A 209 -1.02 -22.58 -8.12
N ASP A 210 -1.63 -21.63 -7.43
CA ASP A 210 -1.06 -20.30 -7.23
C ASP A 210 0.26 -20.32 -6.47
N MET A 211 0.39 -21.26 -5.52
CA MET A 211 1.51 -21.31 -4.58
C MET A 211 2.70 -22.15 -5.07
N LEU A 212 2.54 -23.02 -6.10
CA LEU A 212 3.62 -23.91 -6.58
C LEU A 212 4.88 -23.22 -7.09
N ARG A 213 4.81 -21.93 -7.40
CA ARG A 213 6.02 -21.14 -7.74
C ARG A 213 6.84 -20.71 -6.54
N TYR A 214 6.28 -20.81 -5.33
CA TYR A 214 6.86 -20.31 -4.09
C TYR A 214 7.19 -21.41 -3.10
N MET A 215 6.48 -22.53 -3.15
CA MET A 215 6.67 -23.68 -2.25
C MET A 215 6.36 -24.98 -2.98
N THR A 216 6.82 -26.10 -2.42
CA THR A 216 6.51 -27.43 -2.94
C THR A 216 5.07 -27.83 -2.62
N ALA A 217 4.58 -28.87 -3.31
CA ALA A 217 3.25 -29.42 -3.03
C ALA A 217 3.16 -30.03 -1.61
N GLU A 218 4.26 -30.58 -1.12
CA GLU A 218 4.36 -31.14 0.23
C GLU A 218 4.30 -30.05 1.32
N GLU A 219 5.02 -28.94 1.10
CA GLU A 219 4.97 -27.78 2.00
C GLU A 219 3.57 -27.18 2.01
N TYR A 220 2.92 -27.02 0.85
CA TYR A 220 1.54 -26.53 0.76
C TYR A 220 0.57 -27.47 1.47
N ALA A 221 0.72 -28.79 1.31
CA ALA A 221 -0.14 -29.79 1.94
C ALA A 221 -0.02 -29.79 3.47
N ALA A 222 1.12 -29.35 4.00
CA ALA A 222 1.37 -29.22 5.44
C ALA A 222 0.77 -27.94 6.07
N LEU A 223 0.29 -26.99 5.27
CA LEU A 223 -0.33 -25.78 5.78
C LEU A 223 -1.66 -26.06 6.48
N ASP A 224 -1.95 -25.27 7.50
CA ASP A 224 -3.29 -25.23 8.10
C ASP A 224 -4.30 -24.72 7.04
N ARG A 225 -5.30 -25.55 6.74
CA ARG A 225 -6.33 -25.25 5.75
C ARG A 225 -7.16 -24.01 6.08
N THR A 226 -7.25 -23.62 7.35
CA THR A 226 -7.96 -22.42 7.80
C THR A 226 -7.26 -21.13 7.40
N LEU A 227 -5.98 -21.22 7.05
CA LEU A 227 -5.18 -20.08 6.59
C LEU A 227 -5.34 -19.83 5.08
N ILE A 228 -5.82 -20.81 4.29
CA ILE A 228 -5.89 -20.73 2.83
C ILE A 228 -7.12 -19.92 2.40
N GLY A 229 -6.95 -19.09 1.35
CA GLY A 229 -8.00 -18.26 0.78
C GLY A 229 -8.31 -17.00 1.59
N PHE A 230 -9.46 -16.43 1.35
CA PHE A 230 -9.90 -15.14 1.86
C PHE A 230 -11.01 -15.30 2.91
N THR A 231 -11.12 -14.34 3.83
CA THR A 231 -12.15 -14.34 4.87
C THR A 231 -13.38 -13.50 4.46
N ASP A 232 -14.51 -13.71 5.14
CA ASP A 232 -15.71 -12.89 4.97
C ASP A 232 -15.45 -11.43 5.37
N ALA A 233 -14.65 -11.22 6.43
CA ALA A 233 -14.26 -9.89 6.88
C ALA A 233 -13.46 -9.13 5.82
N GLN A 234 -12.53 -9.82 5.14
CA GLN A 234 -11.75 -9.22 4.05
C GLN A 234 -12.63 -8.81 2.87
N TYR A 235 -13.58 -9.65 2.43
CA TYR A 235 -14.49 -9.28 1.36
C TYR A 235 -15.39 -8.09 1.72
N THR A 236 -15.84 -8.03 2.98
CA THR A 236 -16.64 -6.89 3.48
C THR A 236 -15.80 -5.60 3.45
N ALA A 237 -14.59 -5.65 3.98
CA ALA A 237 -13.67 -4.51 4.00
C ALA A 237 -13.26 -4.09 2.58
N LEU A 238 -12.94 -5.05 1.71
CA LEU A 238 -12.56 -4.78 0.32
C LEU A 238 -13.71 -4.11 -0.45
N SER A 239 -14.95 -4.60 -0.30
CA SER A 239 -16.09 -3.98 -0.97
C SER A 239 -16.28 -2.54 -0.54
N ALA A 240 -16.18 -2.26 0.78
CA ALA A 240 -16.30 -0.91 1.31
C ALA A 240 -15.13 0.00 0.85
N LEU A 241 -13.90 -0.52 0.84
CA LEU A 241 -12.72 0.22 0.38
C LEU A 241 -12.80 0.54 -1.12
N LEU A 242 -13.29 -0.40 -1.94
CA LEU A 242 -13.52 -0.17 -3.36
C LEU A 242 -14.60 0.89 -3.60
N ASP A 243 -15.69 0.88 -2.82
CA ASP A 243 -16.75 1.90 -2.92
C ASP A 243 -16.18 3.30 -2.61
N ASP A 244 -15.37 3.42 -1.57
CA ASP A 244 -14.72 4.68 -1.18
C ASP A 244 -13.71 5.16 -2.22
N ILE A 245 -12.75 4.31 -2.63
CA ILE A 245 -11.73 4.66 -3.63
C ILE A 245 -12.37 5.03 -4.97
N CYS A 246 -13.30 4.20 -5.45
CA CYS A 246 -13.95 4.43 -6.74
C CYS A 246 -14.74 5.73 -6.75
N MET A 247 -15.44 6.03 -5.66
CA MET A 247 -16.20 7.29 -5.52
C MET A 247 -15.26 8.51 -5.51
N ARG A 248 -14.23 8.51 -4.65
CA ARG A 248 -13.32 9.65 -4.51
C ARG A 248 -12.47 9.92 -5.74
N ASN A 249 -12.07 8.86 -6.45
CA ASN A 249 -11.23 8.98 -7.65
C ASN A 249 -12.04 8.96 -8.96
N SER A 250 -13.38 8.91 -8.90
CA SER A 250 -14.26 8.81 -10.07
C SER A 250 -13.95 7.58 -10.96
N ILE A 251 -13.55 6.47 -10.36
CA ILE A 251 -13.25 5.20 -11.03
C ILE A 251 -14.54 4.39 -11.12
N PRO A 252 -14.97 3.93 -12.31
CA PRO A 252 -16.13 3.03 -12.41
C PRO A 252 -15.86 1.69 -11.70
N LYS A 253 -16.73 1.29 -10.75
CA LYS A 253 -16.61 0.01 -10.04
C LYS A 253 -17.09 -1.15 -10.93
N ASN A 254 -16.28 -1.59 -11.86
CA ASN A 254 -16.57 -2.69 -12.79
C ASN A 254 -15.28 -3.43 -13.20
N ARG A 255 -15.42 -4.57 -13.93
CA ARG A 255 -14.29 -5.42 -14.35
C ARG A 255 -13.31 -4.77 -15.33
N SER A 256 -13.63 -3.64 -15.93
CA SER A 256 -12.68 -2.90 -16.78
C SER A 256 -11.76 -1.99 -15.98
N HIS A 257 -12.12 -1.66 -14.74
CA HIS A 257 -11.40 -0.71 -13.89
C HIS A 257 -10.95 -1.30 -12.54
N VAL A 258 -11.58 -2.40 -12.10
CA VAL A 258 -11.12 -3.18 -10.94
C VAL A 258 -10.67 -4.54 -11.47
N ILE A 259 -9.37 -4.76 -11.50
CA ILE A 259 -8.73 -5.88 -12.20
C ILE A 259 -7.82 -6.68 -11.27
N GLY A 260 -7.55 -7.94 -11.65
CA GLY A 260 -6.48 -8.74 -11.06
C GLY A 260 -5.12 -8.41 -11.65
N HIS A 261 -4.07 -8.68 -10.92
CA HIS A 261 -2.71 -8.53 -11.43
C HIS A 261 -2.43 -9.53 -12.56
N ASP A 262 -2.98 -10.74 -12.48
CA ASP A 262 -2.91 -11.79 -13.49
C ASP A 262 -3.52 -11.37 -14.84
N GLU A 263 -4.52 -10.50 -14.83
CA GLU A 263 -5.15 -9.98 -16.05
C GLU A 263 -4.27 -8.94 -16.75
N TYR A 264 -3.50 -8.18 -15.98
CA TYR A 264 -2.54 -7.22 -16.51
C TYR A 264 -1.23 -7.89 -16.94
N ASN A 265 -0.76 -8.85 -16.15
CA ASN A 265 0.48 -9.57 -16.40
C ASN A 265 0.28 -11.09 -16.32
N PRO A 266 0.23 -11.80 -17.46
CA PRO A 266 0.03 -13.26 -17.49
C PRO A 266 1.11 -14.09 -16.77
N ALA A 267 2.25 -13.47 -16.40
CA ALA A 267 3.25 -14.13 -15.56
C ALA A 267 2.90 -14.07 -14.06
N LYS A 268 1.80 -13.41 -13.71
CA LYS A 268 1.26 -13.29 -12.36
C LYS A 268 0.05 -14.19 -12.20
N ASN A 269 -0.37 -14.42 -10.96
CA ASN A 269 -1.53 -15.25 -10.65
C ASN A 269 -2.36 -14.71 -9.46
N ASP A 270 -2.14 -13.48 -9.06
CA ASP A 270 -2.88 -12.80 -8.01
C ASP A 270 -4.00 -11.91 -8.62
N PRO A 271 -5.18 -11.83 -8.00
CA PRO A 271 -5.57 -12.35 -6.68
C PRO A 271 -5.88 -13.86 -6.64
N GLY A 272 -5.73 -14.61 -7.74
CA GLY A 272 -5.70 -16.05 -7.78
C GLY A 272 -7.05 -16.74 -7.87
N GLU A 273 -6.99 -18.08 -8.00
CA GLU A 273 -8.17 -18.93 -8.25
C GLU A 273 -9.21 -18.94 -7.13
N LEU A 274 -8.78 -18.62 -5.88
CA LEU A 274 -9.67 -18.62 -4.72
C LEU A 274 -10.40 -17.29 -4.50
N PHE A 275 -10.10 -16.27 -5.32
CA PHE A 275 -10.75 -14.98 -5.20
C PHE A 275 -12.13 -14.98 -5.87
N ASP A 276 -13.17 -14.65 -5.11
CA ASP A 276 -14.55 -14.60 -5.60
C ASP A 276 -14.97 -13.15 -5.91
N TRP A 277 -14.91 -12.78 -7.16
CA TRP A 277 -15.29 -11.47 -7.68
C TRP A 277 -16.74 -11.08 -7.39
N SER A 278 -17.65 -12.06 -7.29
CA SER A 278 -19.07 -11.79 -7.01
C SER A 278 -19.30 -11.19 -5.63
N ARG A 279 -18.39 -11.48 -4.69
CA ARG A 279 -18.48 -11.02 -3.29
C ARG A 279 -18.18 -9.53 -3.08
N ILE A 280 -17.58 -8.88 -4.08
CA ILE A 280 -17.32 -7.44 -4.05
C ILE A 280 -18.29 -6.65 -4.93
N GLY A 281 -19.39 -7.31 -5.39
CA GLY A 281 -20.41 -6.67 -6.21
C GLY A 281 -19.97 -6.36 -7.65
N ILE A 282 -18.94 -7.02 -8.14
CA ILE A 282 -18.42 -6.88 -9.51
C ILE A 282 -18.57 -8.25 -10.17
N SER A 283 -19.59 -8.40 -11.02
CA SER A 283 -19.76 -9.59 -11.88
C SER A 283 -19.04 -9.36 -13.21
N GLY A 284 -18.40 -10.44 -13.69
CA GLY A 284 -17.71 -10.48 -14.97
C GLY A 284 -18.67 -10.43 -16.16
#